data_ba4ee67124e5d966cbc5cf523f35c8a4
#
_entry.id   ba4ee67124e5d966cbc5cf523f35c8a4
#
_cell.length_a   1.000
_cell.length_b   1.000
_cell.length_c   1.000
_cell.angle_alpha   90.00
_cell.angle_beta   90.00
_cell.angle_gamma   90.00
#
_symmetry.space_group_name_H-M   'P 1'
#
loop_
_entity.id
_entity.type
_entity.pdbx_description
1 polymer ?
#
loop_
_entity_poly.entity_id
_entity_poly.type
_entity_poly.pdbx_seq_one_letter_code
_entity_poly.pdbx_strand_id
1 'polypeptide(L)'
;MEWRFVWSRGDEHETGRALSREMLRLYRDKAREKRDVPPDIGTVFIGNNGKPMTNGCYFNISHSHGLVACAVAEVPVGIDVEKIRPVPPRLLRILSPAEREYVRCDEAFFRLW
;
A
#
# COMPACT_ATOMS: atom_id res chain seq x y z
N MET A 1 0.30 -8.51 7.84
CA MET A 1 0.20 -7.54 6.76
C MET A 1 0.59 -8.20 5.44
N GLU A 2 -0.20 -7.93 4.42
CA GLU A 2 0.13 -8.36 3.06
C GLU A 2 0.19 -7.13 2.16
N TRP A 3 1.08 -7.16 1.19
CA TRP A 3 1.18 -6.10 0.20
C TRP A 3 1.56 -6.71 -1.15
N ARG A 4 1.11 -6.03 -2.23
CA ARG A 4 1.42 -6.40 -3.61
C ARG A 4 1.59 -5.17 -4.46
N PHE A 5 2.29 -5.33 -5.55
CA PHE A 5 2.38 -4.29 -6.58
C PHE A 5 2.16 -4.90 -7.96
N VAL A 6 1.65 -4.07 -8.87
CA VAL A 6 1.46 -4.44 -10.27
C VAL A 6 1.81 -3.26 -11.15
N TRP A 7 2.22 -3.53 -12.37
CA TRP A 7 2.38 -2.49 -13.38
C TRP A 7 1.04 -2.24 -14.06
N SER A 8 0.61 -0.99 -14.07
CA SER A 8 -0.60 -0.58 -14.78
C SER A 8 -0.30 -0.41 -16.27
N ARG A 9 -1.17 -0.95 -17.11
CA ARG A 9 -1.13 -0.77 -18.55
C ARG A 9 -2.09 0.29 -19.06
N GLY A 10 -2.73 1.03 -18.16
CA GLY A 10 -3.71 2.05 -18.46
C GLY A 10 -3.95 2.96 -17.27
N ASP A 11 -5.19 3.07 -16.85
CA ASP A 11 -5.57 3.92 -15.72
C ASP A 11 -5.09 3.31 -14.39
N GLU A 12 -4.19 4.03 -13.71
CA GLU A 12 -3.64 3.61 -12.43
C GLU A 12 -4.72 3.51 -11.34
N HIS A 13 -5.73 4.38 -11.36
CA HIS A 13 -6.85 4.33 -10.42
C HIS A 13 -7.67 3.06 -10.58
N GLU A 14 -7.98 2.68 -11.82
CA GLU A 14 -8.71 1.43 -12.08
C GLU A 14 -7.88 0.22 -11.69
N THR A 15 -6.59 0.23 -12.00
CA THR A 15 -5.67 -0.83 -11.59
C THR A 15 -5.61 -0.95 -10.08
N GLY A 16 -5.55 0.17 -9.37
CA GLY A 16 -5.55 0.19 -7.90
C GLY A 16 -6.84 -0.35 -7.31
N ARG A 17 -7.98 -0.01 -7.88
CA ARG A 17 -9.27 -0.55 -7.43
C ARG A 17 -9.37 -2.04 -7.66
N ALA A 18 -8.90 -2.53 -8.82
CA ALA A 18 -8.89 -3.96 -9.12
C ALA A 18 -7.97 -4.72 -8.17
N LEU A 19 -6.76 -4.20 -7.93
CA LEU A 19 -5.80 -4.81 -7.02
C LEU A 19 -6.33 -4.85 -5.59
N SER A 20 -6.90 -3.76 -5.09
CA SER A 20 -7.45 -3.71 -3.74
C SER A 20 -8.62 -4.68 -3.58
N ARG A 21 -9.52 -4.77 -4.55
CA ARG A 21 -10.64 -5.72 -4.51
C ARG A 21 -10.15 -7.16 -4.44
N GLU A 22 -9.14 -7.51 -5.23
CA GLU A 22 -8.57 -8.85 -5.20
C GLU A 22 -7.91 -9.14 -3.86
N MET A 23 -7.11 -8.23 -3.35
CA MET A 23 -6.44 -8.41 -2.05
C MET A 23 -7.42 -8.50 -0.89
N LEU A 24 -8.48 -7.68 -0.90
CA LEU A 24 -9.52 -7.74 0.12
C LEU A 24 -10.33 -9.04 0.03
N ARG A 25 -10.58 -9.53 -1.17
CA ARG A 25 -11.22 -10.83 -1.37
C ARG A 25 -10.38 -11.96 -0.78
N LEU A 26 -9.08 -11.97 -1.05
CA LEU A 26 -8.17 -12.97 -0.50
C LEU A 26 -8.07 -12.85 1.03
N TYR A 27 -8.04 -11.65 1.56
CA TYR A 27 -8.05 -11.41 2.99
C TYR A 27 -9.33 -11.95 3.64
N ARG A 28 -10.47 -11.67 3.03
CA ARG A 28 -11.77 -12.16 3.50
C ARG A 28 -11.83 -13.68 3.48
N ASP A 29 -11.35 -14.32 2.42
CA ASP A 29 -11.37 -15.78 2.31
C ASP A 29 -10.50 -16.42 3.38
N LYS A 30 -9.32 -15.88 3.65
CA LYS A 30 -8.45 -16.33 4.76
C LYS A 30 -9.10 -16.09 6.13
N ALA A 31 -9.76 -14.94 6.31
CA ALA A 31 -10.40 -14.60 7.57
C ALA A 31 -11.61 -15.52 7.86
N ARG A 32 -12.33 -15.96 6.83
CA ARG A 32 -13.45 -16.89 6.97
C ARG A 32 -13.05 -18.28 7.42
N GLU A 33 -11.79 -18.65 7.27
CA GLU A 33 -11.24 -19.88 7.82
C GLU A 33 -11.15 -19.81 9.35
N LYS A 34 -11.11 -18.60 9.91
CA LYS A 34 -11.15 -18.34 11.35
C LYS A 34 -12.60 -18.15 11.78
N ARG A 35 -12.91 -18.53 13.02
CA ARG A 35 -14.24 -18.34 13.59
C ARG A 35 -14.48 -16.88 13.96
N ASP A 36 -15.74 -16.44 13.92
CA ASP A 36 -16.21 -15.14 14.39
C ASP A 36 -15.74 -13.94 13.56
N VAL A 37 -15.75 -14.10 12.25
CA VAL A 37 -15.45 -13.04 11.32
C VAL A 37 -16.73 -12.33 10.88
N PRO A 38 -16.78 -10.98 10.88
CA PRO A 38 -17.95 -10.26 10.39
C PRO A 38 -18.26 -10.63 8.92
N PRO A 39 -19.54 -10.80 8.58
CA PRO A 39 -19.92 -11.20 7.22
C PRO A 39 -19.58 -10.17 6.15
N ASP A 40 -19.44 -8.92 6.54
CA ASP A 40 -19.14 -7.79 5.65
C ASP A 40 -17.65 -7.42 5.63
N ILE A 41 -16.78 -8.27 6.20
CA ILE A 41 -15.34 -8.02 6.18
C ILE A 41 -14.83 -7.87 4.73
N GLY A 42 -14.03 -6.84 4.49
CA GLY A 42 -13.50 -6.55 3.17
C GLY A 42 -14.47 -5.82 2.23
N THR A 43 -15.69 -5.50 2.67
CA THR A 43 -16.62 -4.67 1.89
C THR A 43 -16.14 -3.22 1.90
N VAL A 44 -15.98 -2.64 0.71
CA VAL A 44 -15.48 -1.26 0.54
C VAL A 44 -16.64 -0.27 0.63
N PHE A 45 -16.43 0.81 1.38
CA PHE A 45 -17.34 1.94 1.46
C PHE A 45 -16.54 3.25 1.45
N ILE A 46 -17.21 4.37 1.18
CA ILE A 46 -16.56 5.68 1.18
C ILE A 46 -16.73 6.31 2.56
N GLY A 47 -15.61 6.64 3.20
CA GLY A 47 -15.60 7.32 4.49
C GLY A 47 -15.96 8.80 4.39
N ASN A 48 -16.12 9.46 5.55
CA ASN A 48 -16.56 10.85 5.64
C ASN A 48 -15.65 11.84 4.89
N ASN A 49 -14.39 11.52 4.74
CA ASN A 49 -13.41 12.35 4.02
C ASN A 49 -13.25 11.96 2.55
N GLY A 50 -14.16 11.14 2.00
CA GLY A 50 -14.10 10.68 0.63
C GLY A 50 -13.09 9.55 0.37
N LYS A 51 -12.41 9.06 1.39
CA LYS A 51 -11.44 7.99 1.25
C LYS A 51 -12.13 6.63 1.26
N PRO A 52 -11.76 5.70 0.33
CA PRO A 52 -12.25 4.33 0.39
C PRO A 52 -11.79 3.64 1.69
N MET A 53 -12.72 2.99 2.36
CA MET A 53 -12.49 2.26 3.61
C MET A 53 -13.13 0.88 3.54
N THR A 54 -12.78 0.02 4.47
CA THR A 54 -13.35 -1.33 4.55
C THR A 54 -13.59 -1.73 6.00
N ASN A 55 -14.50 -2.67 6.20
CA ASN A 55 -14.81 -3.20 7.51
C ASN A 55 -13.88 -4.36 7.88
N GLY A 56 -13.44 -4.41 9.13
CA GLY A 56 -12.70 -5.54 9.70
C GLY A 56 -11.22 -5.60 9.33
N CYS A 57 -10.74 -4.69 8.52
CA CYS A 57 -9.33 -4.54 8.19
C CYS A 57 -9.05 -3.15 7.65
N TYR A 58 -7.80 -2.90 7.32
CA TYR A 58 -7.35 -1.63 6.75
C TYR A 58 -6.64 -1.90 5.44
N PHE A 59 -6.79 -0.99 4.48
CA PHE A 59 -6.02 -1.07 3.24
C PHE A 59 -5.58 0.30 2.79
N ASN A 60 -4.53 0.34 1.99
CA ASN A 60 -4.04 1.57 1.40
C ASN A 60 -3.50 1.28 0.01
N ILE A 61 -3.70 2.23 -0.89
CA ILE A 61 -3.26 2.14 -2.28
C ILE A 61 -2.37 3.34 -2.57
N SER A 62 -1.29 3.09 -3.28
CA SER A 62 -0.42 4.13 -3.81
C SER A 62 -0.03 3.81 -5.24
N HIS A 63 0.14 4.82 -6.06
CA HIS A 63 0.57 4.63 -7.43
C HIS A 63 1.46 5.78 -7.89
N SER A 64 2.39 5.47 -8.76
CA SER A 64 3.30 6.44 -9.35
C SER A 64 3.95 5.84 -10.60
N HIS A 65 3.95 6.59 -11.70
CA HIS A 65 4.65 6.22 -12.94
C HIS A 65 4.35 4.80 -13.42
N GLY A 66 3.09 4.41 -13.38
CA GLY A 66 2.64 3.10 -13.86
C GLY A 66 2.72 1.97 -12.83
N LEU A 67 3.38 2.18 -11.70
CA LEU A 67 3.42 1.18 -10.64
C LEU A 67 2.30 1.45 -9.64
N VAL A 68 1.53 0.42 -9.33
CA VAL A 68 0.43 0.46 -8.37
C VAL A 68 0.71 -0.54 -7.27
N ALA A 69 0.59 -0.10 -6.03
CA ALA A 69 0.79 -0.95 -4.86
C ALA A 69 -0.41 -0.87 -3.92
N CYS A 70 -0.69 -1.96 -3.24
CA CYS A 70 -1.73 -2.03 -2.23
C CYS A 70 -1.24 -2.83 -1.03
N ALA A 71 -1.58 -2.36 0.16
CA ALA A 71 -1.32 -3.06 1.42
C ALA A 71 -2.63 -3.29 2.15
N VAL A 72 -2.77 -4.45 2.78
CA VAL A 72 -3.92 -4.83 3.61
C VAL A 72 -3.41 -5.36 4.95
N ALA A 73 -4.01 -4.92 6.05
CA ALA A 73 -3.58 -5.31 7.38
C ALA A 73 -4.74 -5.26 8.38
N GLU A 74 -4.56 -5.92 9.53
CA GLU A 74 -5.50 -5.87 10.66
C GLU A 74 -5.41 -4.56 11.44
N VAL A 75 -4.36 -3.79 11.21
CA VAL A 75 -4.10 -2.49 11.83
C VAL A 75 -3.99 -1.43 10.75
N PRO A 76 -4.11 -0.14 11.08
CA PRO A 76 -3.90 0.92 10.12
C PRO A 76 -2.56 0.76 9.40
N VAL A 77 -2.56 0.88 8.08
CA VAL A 77 -1.40 0.67 7.23
C VAL A 77 -1.34 1.75 6.16
N GLY A 78 -0.11 2.16 5.84
CA GLY A 78 0.15 3.05 4.72
C GLY A 78 1.20 2.45 3.80
N ILE A 79 1.08 2.71 2.52
CA ILE A 79 2.07 2.33 1.52
C ILE A 79 2.29 3.53 0.60
N ASP A 80 3.54 3.72 0.18
CA ASP A 80 3.89 4.79 -0.73
C ASP A 80 4.79 4.25 -1.83
N VAL A 81 4.49 4.66 -3.07
CA VAL A 81 5.26 4.30 -4.26
C VAL A 81 5.76 5.57 -4.90
N GLU A 82 7.06 5.68 -5.06
CA GLU A 82 7.68 6.82 -5.70
C GLU A 82 8.67 6.35 -6.78
N LYS A 83 8.79 7.16 -7.83
CA LYS A 83 9.82 6.91 -8.83
C LYS A 83 11.19 7.12 -8.22
N ILE A 84 12.05 6.13 -8.33
CA ILE A 84 13.42 6.21 -7.84
C ILE A 84 14.20 7.19 -8.70
N ARG A 85 14.87 8.12 -8.05
CA ARG A 85 15.74 9.12 -8.66
C ARG A 85 17.01 9.21 -7.85
N PRO A 86 18.13 9.68 -8.45
CA PRO A 86 19.33 9.96 -7.67
C PRO A 86 19.00 10.87 -6.49
N VAL A 87 19.40 10.46 -5.30
CA VAL A 87 19.17 11.25 -4.08
C VAL A 87 20.19 12.37 -4.07
N PRO A 88 19.78 13.67 -4.10
CA PRO A 88 20.72 14.77 -4.01
C PRO A 88 21.57 14.69 -2.74
N PRO A 89 22.88 14.96 -2.80
CA PRO A 89 23.75 14.93 -1.60
C PRO A 89 23.23 15.76 -0.44
N ARG A 90 22.57 16.89 -0.70
CA ARG A 90 21.97 17.74 0.32
C ARG A 90 20.87 17.03 1.12
N LEU A 91 20.13 16.09 0.51
CA LEU A 91 19.10 15.32 1.20
C LEU A 91 19.72 14.25 2.09
N LEU A 92 20.84 13.67 1.64
CA LEU A 92 21.56 12.69 2.46
C LEU A 92 22.09 13.29 3.77
N ARG A 93 22.35 14.59 3.79
CA ARG A 93 22.87 15.29 4.98
C ARG A 93 21.83 15.40 6.10
N ILE A 94 20.54 15.37 5.77
CA ILE A 94 19.47 15.44 6.77
C ILE A 94 19.07 14.09 7.33
N LEU A 95 19.60 13.00 6.73
CA LEU A 95 19.35 11.65 7.19
C LEU A 95 20.27 11.29 8.35
N SER A 96 19.79 10.43 9.26
CA SER A 96 20.63 9.84 10.28
C SER A 96 21.70 8.94 9.67
N PRO A 97 22.80 8.62 10.36
CA PRO A 97 23.80 7.68 9.84
C PRO A 97 23.20 6.33 9.43
N ALA A 98 22.24 5.81 10.19
CA ALA A 98 21.55 4.56 9.85
C ALA A 98 20.72 4.69 8.57
N GLU A 99 20.01 5.80 8.41
CA GLU A 99 19.24 6.07 7.20
C GLU A 99 20.15 6.26 5.99
N ARG A 100 21.30 6.91 6.15
CA ARG A 100 22.29 7.06 5.07
C ARG A 100 22.84 5.72 4.60
N GLU A 101 23.08 4.81 5.53
CA GLU A 101 23.54 3.48 5.20
C GLU A 101 22.47 2.70 4.45
N TYR A 102 21.21 2.84 4.84
CA TYR A 102 20.08 2.23 4.16
C TYR A 102 19.93 2.76 2.73
N VAL A 103 20.17 4.06 2.52
CA VAL A 103 20.05 4.74 1.21
C VAL A 103 21.38 4.73 0.45
N ARG A 104 22.16 3.65 0.54
CA ARG A 104 23.42 3.51 -0.20
C ARG A 104 23.23 3.48 -1.70
N CYS A 105 22.07 3.04 -2.19
CA CYS A 105 21.68 3.18 -3.58
C CYS A 105 20.32 3.86 -3.65
N ASP A 106 20.08 4.60 -4.71
CA ASP A 106 18.83 5.34 -4.89
C ASP A 106 17.61 4.44 -4.87
N GLU A 107 17.78 3.16 -5.17
CA GLU A 107 16.72 2.16 -5.19
C GLU A 107 16.14 1.82 -3.82
N ALA A 108 16.82 2.20 -2.76
CA ALA A 108 16.32 1.98 -1.41
C ALA A 108 15.46 3.13 -0.88
N PHE A 109 15.36 4.24 -1.62
CA PHE A 109 14.67 5.43 -1.17
C PHE A 109 13.17 5.37 -1.45
N PHE A 110 12.48 4.52 -0.73
CA PHE A 110 11.03 4.50 -0.67
C PHE A 110 10.59 4.07 0.74
N ARG A 111 9.30 4.19 1.04
CA ARG A 111 8.82 4.02 2.40
C ARG A 111 7.53 3.20 2.45
N LEU A 112 7.52 2.21 3.35
CA LEU A 112 6.32 1.47 3.76
C LEU A 112 6.01 1.81 5.22
N TRP A 113 4.77 2.20 5.52
CA TRP A 113 4.37 2.65 6.84
C TRP A 113 2.92 2.37 7.22
#